data_09ee06cc3f3e6865ed966f598499ea0f
#
_entry.id   09ee06cc3f3e6865ed966f598499ea0f
#
_cell.length_a   1.000
_cell.length_b   1.000
_cell.length_c   1.000
_cell.angle_alpha   90.00
_cell.angle_beta   90.00
_cell.angle_gamma   90.00
#
_symmetry.space_group_name_H-M   'P 1'
#
loop_
_entity.id
_entity.type
_entity.pdbx_description
1 polymer ?
#
loop_
_entity_poly.entity_id
_entity_poly.type
_entity_poly.pdbx_seq_one_letter_code
_entity_poly.pdbx_strand_id
1 'polypeptide(L)'
;MIVQHNITAMNSNRMLGLTTNSLAKSTEKLSSGYRINRAADDAAGLSISEKMRKQIRGLDQASTNAEDGISAVQTAEGALNEVHSMLQRMNELAVQAANGTNSESDRTAIQNEIDQLTTEIDRVSETTKFNETYLLKGDQDATQKASFKYGTNQNAAAATINAGADITGANGLKIKFEFEATASQDSQNELAKAIKNQGVTVDFNSTFDGKAAHSTYKLKLNGADSNFSIVADARTAGKFEIQDTDGNTIATATASGGTAATDAAAPVSTSDNITATKATAAKVATEKAAYYDRDGNKIAENALDDYFSINNDGDVVKRIDAPTVYDALGNVVDLDPNEVAGQKDITGSLKLKLHVGADATSNNQITINIDSMSSKGLGINGLRVDGADDTNALNAIDTIKESIQKVSDQRSALGAVQNRLEHTISNLDNVVENTTSAESRIRDTDMAEEMVNYSKNNILQQAGQSMLAQANQANQGVLSLLQ
;
A
#
# COMPACT_ATOMS: atom_id res chain seq x y z
N MET A 1 19.58 -87.34 -52.67
CA MET A 1 20.11 -86.01 -52.33
C MET A 1 19.66 -85.03 -53.40
N ILE A 2 19.02 -83.97 -53.08
CA ILE A 2 18.58 -82.97 -54.06
C ILE A 2 19.76 -82.01 -54.28
N VAL A 3 20.47 -82.17 -55.40
CA VAL A 3 21.69 -81.39 -55.70
C VAL A 3 21.38 -79.94 -56.13
N GLN A 4 20.17 -79.66 -56.65
CA GLN A 4 19.79 -78.30 -57.11
C GLN A 4 19.42 -77.33 -56.02
N HIS A 5 19.12 -77.82 -54.81
CA HIS A 5 18.73 -76.93 -53.69
C HIS A 5 19.48 -77.34 -52.41
N ASN A 6 20.43 -76.50 -51.98
CA ASN A 6 21.14 -76.69 -50.70
C ASN A 6 20.31 -76.14 -49.53
N ILE A 7 19.33 -76.92 -49.04
CA ILE A 7 18.45 -76.58 -47.96
C ILE A 7 19.22 -76.26 -46.66
N THR A 8 20.34 -76.99 -46.41
CA THR A 8 21.21 -76.78 -45.25
C THR A 8 21.88 -75.40 -45.28
N ALA A 9 22.40 -75.00 -46.45
CA ALA A 9 23.03 -73.70 -46.65
C ALA A 9 21.96 -72.59 -46.60
N MET A 10 20.78 -72.82 -47.17
CA MET A 10 19.67 -71.84 -47.08
C MET A 10 19.17 -71.62 -45.60
N ASN A 11 19.09 -72.69 -44.81
CA ASN A 11 18.74 -72.61 -43.41
C ASN A 11 19.86 -71.91 -42.61
N SER A 12 21.13 -72.24 -42.86
CA SER A 12 22.28 -71.58 -42.24
C SER A 12 22.32 -70.09 -42.60
N ASN A 13 22.04 -69.71 -43.83
CA ASN A 13 21.99 -68.30 -44.25
C ASN A 13 20.80 -67.53 -43.59
N ARG A 14 19.64 -68.17 -43.47
CA ARG A 14 18.53 -67.64 -42.77
C ARG A 14 18.83 -67.36 -41.27
N MET A 15 19.48 -68.39 -40.62
CA MET A 15 19.90 -68.25 -39.20
C MET A 15 20.99 -67.19 -39.03
N LEU A 16 21.93 -67.11 -39.98
CA LEU A 16 22.94 -66.04 -40.00
C LEU A 16 22.31 -64.69 -40.14
N GLY A 17 21.31 -64.49 -41.00
CA GLY A 17 20.57 -63.27 -41.15
C GLY A 17 19.83 -62.83 -39.85
N LEU A 18 19.18 -63.80 -39.17
CA LEU A 18 18.54 -63.54 -37.88
C LEU A 18 19.56 -63.14 -36.81
N THR A 19 20.70 -63.80 -36.74
CA THR A 19 21.79 -63.52 -35.79
C THR A 19 22.41 -62.12 -36.04
N THR A 20 22.65 -61.79 -37.31
CA THR A 20 23.19 -60.48 -37.72
C THR A 20 22.23 -59.36 -37.37
N ASN A 21 20.92 -59.55 -37.58
CA ASN A 21 19.88 -58.56 -37.16
C ASN A 21 19.81 -58.42 -35.63
N SER A 22 19.95 -59.52 -34.88
CA SER A 22 20.01 -59.49 -33.42
C SER A 22 21.26 -58.79 -32.93
N LEU A 23 22.41 -59.04 -33.55
CA LEU A 23 23.65 -58.31 -33.22
C LEU A 23 23.56 -56.84 -33.51
N ALA A 24 22.98 -56.44 -34.65
CA ALA A 24 22.76 -55.00 -34.96
C ALA A 24 21.86 -54.32 -33.94
N LYS A 25 20.78 -54.98 -33.46
CA LYS A 25 19.91 -54.46 -32.39
C LYS A 25 20.65 -54.35 -31.06
N SER A 26 21.44 -55.32 -30.66
CA SER A 26 22.26 -55.25 -29.45
C SER A 26 23.29 -54.13 -29.56
N THR A 27 23.92 -53.92 -30.71
CA THR A 27 24.82 -52.79 -30.94
C THR A 27 24.11 -51.45 -30.85
N GLU A 28 22.89 -51.31 -31.40
CA GLU A 28 22.07 -50.10 -31.32
C GLU A 28 21.73 -49.75 -29.87
N LYS A 29 21.31 -50.74 -29.05
CA LYS A 29 20.99 -50.55 -27.63
C LYS A 29 22.24 -50.21 -26.81
N LEU A 30 23.37 -50.88 -27.02
CA LEU A 30 24.62 -50.57 -26.33
C LEU A 30 25.16 -49.18 -26.67
N SER A 31 25.01 -48.77 -27.94
CA SER A 31 25.45 -47.45 -28.39
C SER A 31 24.55 -46.30 -27.88
N SER A 32 23.25 -46.52 -27.79
CA SER A 32 22.29 -45.52 -27.32
C SER A 32 22.14 -45.51 -25.82
N GLY A 33 22.37 -46.61 -25.13
CA GLY A 33 22.05 -46.83 -23.71
C GLY A 33 20.58 -47.13 -23.47
N TYR A 34 19.75 -47.14 -24.53
CA TYR A 34 18.31 -47.33 -24.40
C TYR A 34 17.88 -48.72 -24.89
N ARG A 35 16.96 -49.33 -24.15
CA ARG A 35 16.27 -50.58 -24.53
C ARG A 35 15.28 -50.35 -25.65
N ILE A 36 14.59 -49.15 -25.63
CA ILE A 36 13.58 -48.74 -26.61
C ILE A 36 14.14 -47.58 -27.42
N ASN A 37 14.61 -47.91 -28.67
CA ASN A 37 15.16 -46.93 -29.60
C ASN A 37 14.15 -46.53 -30.68
N ARG A 38 13.28 -47.46 -31.07
CA ARG A 38 12.29 -47.26 -32.14
C ARG A 38 10.90 -47.64 -31.65
N ALA A 39 9.89 -47.05 -32.28
CA ALA A 39 8.48 -47.37 -31.98
C ALA A 39 8.15 -48.86 -32.19
N ALA A 40 8.92 -49.54 -33.07
CA ALA A 40 8.76 -50.96 -33.34
C ALA A 40 9.31 -51.87 -32.23
N ASP A 41 10.15 -51.37 -31.32
CA ASP A 41 10.68 -52.15 -30.20
C ASP A 41 9.63 -52.34 -29.09
N ASP A 42 8.97 -51.24 -28.69
CA ASP A 42 7.87 -51.25 -27.76
C ASP A 42 7.08 -49.88 -27.89
N ALA A 43 5.98 -49.90 -28.62
CA ALA A 43 5.18 -48.72 -28.88
C ALA A 43 4.50 -48.15 -27.59
N ALA A 44 4.12 -49.06 -26.68
CA ALA A 44 3.48 -48.66 -25.42
C ALA A 44 4.52 -48.06 -24.47
N GLY A 45 5.65 -48.72 -24.29
CA GLY A 45 6.75 -48.21 -23.46
C GLY A 45 7.31 -46.88 -23.96
N LEU A 46 7.46 -46.75 -25.30
CA LEU A 46 7.88 -45.47 -25.90
C LEU A 46 6.88 -44.34 -25.57
N SER A 47 5.59 -44.58 -25.76
CA SER A 47 4.56 -43.58 -25.51
C SER A 47 4.54 -43.13 -24.03
N ILE A 48 4.73 -44.08 -23.08
CA ILE A 48 4.80 -43.80 -21.66
C ILE A 48 6.06 -42.99 -21.34
N SER A 49 7.23 -43.42 -21.84
CA SER A 49 8.49 -42.71 -21.59
C SER A 49 8.50 -41.30 -22.16
N GLU A 50 7.93 -41.05 -23.34
CA GLU A 50 7.82 -39.73 -23.93
C GLU A 50 6.86 -38.80 -23.09
N LYS A 51 5.79 -39.36 -22.52
CA LYS A 51 4.93 -38.60 -21.57
C LYS A 51 5.71 -38.27 -20.31
N MET A 52 6.46 -39.20 -19.73
CA MET A 52 7.29 -38.96 -18.55
C MET A 52 8.36 -37.91 -18.82
N ARG A 53 9.05 -37.99 -19.97
CA ARG A 53 10.07 -37.01 -20.38
C ARG A 53 9.47 -35.59 -20.54
N LYS A 54 8.29 -35.51 -21.15
CA LYS A 54 7.55 -34.22 -21.21
C LYS A 54 7.28 -33.70 -19.80
N GLN A 55 6.89 -34.60 -18.90
CA GLN A 55 6.57 -34.24 -17.51
C GLN A 55 7.83 -33.77 -16.74
N ILE A 56 8.93 -34.52 -16.86
CA ILE A 56 10.23 -34.16 -16.25
C ILE A 56 10.66 -32.77 -16.71
N ARG A 57 10.71 -32.49 -18.03
CA ARG A 57 11.10 -31.20 -18.56
C ARG A 57 10.15 -30.07 -18.12
N GLY A 58 8.85 -30.36 -17.98
CA GLY A 58 7.87 -29.39 -17.48
C GLY A 58 8.07 -29.06 -16.01
N LEU A 59 8.43 -30.06 -15.20
CA LEU A 59 8.71 -29.88 -13.77
C LEU A 59 10.06 -29.19 -13.54
N ASP A 60 11.09 -29.49 -14.30
CA ASP A 60 12.39 -28.80 -14.27
C ASP A 60 12.21 -27.29 -14.56
N GLN A 61 11.41 -26.97 -15.61
CA GLN A 61 11.09 -25.56 -15.91
C GLN A 61 10.25 -24.93 -14.81
N ALA A 62 9.35 -25.69 -14.18
CA ALA A 62 8.55 -25.20 -13.05
C ALA A 62 9.41 -24.91 -11.82
N SER A 63 10.45 -25.72 -11.57
CA SER A 63 11.45 -25.47 -10.52
C SER A 63 12.22 -24.18 -10.79
N THR A 64 12.70 -23.97 -12.00
CA THR A 64 13.37 -22.74 -12.44
C THR A 64 12.43 -21.51 -12.29
N ASN A 65 11.16 -21.63 -12.68
CA ASN A 65 10.19 -20.55 -12.52
C ASN A 65 9.94 -20.21 -11.03
N ALA A 66 10.01 -21.21 -10.16
CA ALA A 66 9.89 -20.99 -8.72
C ALA A 66 11.13 -20.28 -8.14
N GLU A 67 12.33 -20.61 -8.62
CA GLU A 67 13.58 -19.92 -8.26
C GLU A 67 13.57 -18.46 -8.72
N ASP A 68 13.08 -18.18 -9.93
CA ASP A 68 12.86 -16.82 -10.44
C ASP A 68 11.88 -16.05 -9.54
N GLY A 69 10.81 -16.73 -9.09
CA GLY A 69 9.86 -16.18 -8.15
C GLY A 69 10.49 -15.82 -6.80
N ILE A 70 11.35 -16.67 -6.25
CA ILE A 70 12.11 -16.40 -5.03
C ILE A 70 13.01 -15.17 -5.23
N SER A 71 13.69 -15.07 -6.36
CA SER A 71 14.57 -13.95 -6.69
C SER A 71 13.80 -12.63 -6.76
N ALA A 72 12.58 -12.64 -7.32
CA ALA A 72 11.70 -11.49 -7.37
C ALA A 72 11.22 -11.08 -5.95
N VAL A 73 10.83 -12.06 -5.12
CA VAL A 73 10.43 -11.83 -3.72
C VAL A 73 11.58 -11.23 -2.92
N GLN A 74 12.79 -11.77 -3.02
CA GLN A 74 13.96 -11.25 -2.32
C GLN A 74 14.33 -9.83 -2.76
N THR A 75 14.17 -9.52 -4.05
CA THR A 75 14.36 -8.16 -4.57
C THR A 75 13.34 -7.19 -3.95
N ALA A 76 12.07 -7.59 -3.88
CA ALA A 76 11.03 -6.79 -3.25
C ALA A 76 11.27 -6.63 -1.75
N GLU A 77 11.65 -7.71 -1.04
CA GLU A 77 11.93 -7.67 0.39
C GLU A 77 13.11 -6.78 0.74
N GLY A 78 14.18 -6.81 -0.06
CA GLY A 78 15.33 -5.91 0.12
C GLY A 78 14.90 -4.45 0.05
N ALA A 79 14.10 -4.07 -0.94
CA ALA A 79 13.58 -2.72 -1.08
C ALA A 79 12.61 -2.34 0.06
N LEU A 80 11.74 -3.27 0.49
CA LEU A 80 10.84 -3.05 1.63
C LEU A 80 11.59 -2.87 2.96
N ASN A 81 12.75 -3.46 3.12
CA ASN A 81 13.59 -3.24 4.29
C ASN A 81 14.12 -1.80 4.36
N GLU A 82 14.50 -1.23 3.20
CA GLU A 82 14.89 0.18 3.12
C GLU A 82 13.69 1.11 3.40
N VAL A 83 12.51 0.82 2.82
CA VAL A 83 11.28 1.57 3.11
C VAL A 83 10.94 1.51 4.61
N HIS A 84 11.05 0.35 5.22
CA HIS A 84 10.83 0.18 6.66
C HIS A 84 11.79 1.04 7.50
N SER A 85 13.06 1.07 7.15
CA SER A 85 14.07 1.88 7.84
C SER A 85 13.80 3.39 7.70
N MET A 86 13.36 3.83 6.51
CA MET A 86 12.95 5.21 6.28
C MET A 86 11.71 5.58 7.09
N LEU A 87 10.71 4.71 7.16
CA LEU A 87 9.52 4.94 7.98
C LEU A 87 9.85 4.99 9.48
N GLN A 88 10.77 4.17 9.96
CA GLN A 88 11.26 4.25 11.34
C GLN A 88 11.92 5.61 11.61
N ARG A 89 12.75 6.10 10.67
CA ARG A 89 13.36 7.43 10.78
C ARG A 89 12.30 8.53 10.76
N MET A 90 11.28 8.43 9.90
CA MET A 90 10.16 9.37 9.89
C MET A 90 9.40 9.36 11.24
N ASN A 91 9.21 8.20 11.85
CA ASN A 91 8.58 8.11 13.18
C ASN A 91 9.41 8.79 14.26
N GLU A 92 10.74 8.63 14.25
CA GLU A 92 11.63 9.35 15.18
C GLU A 92 11.48 10.86 15.01
N LEU A 93 11.47 11.35 13.78
CA LEU A 93 11.30 12.75 13.44
C LEU A 93 9.93 13.29 13.88
N ALA A 94 8.87 12.51 13.66
CA ALA A 94 7.52 12.90 14.09
C ALA A 94 7.42 12.99 15.63
N VAL A 95 8.01 12.03 16.36
CA VAL A 95 8.10 12.09 17.83
C VAL A 95 8.94 13.30 18.29
N GLN A 96 10.01 13.61 17.57
CA GLN A 96 10.81 14.81 17.87
C GLN A 96 9.97 16.07 17.63
N ALA A 97 9.21 16.16 16.52
CA ALA A 97 8.37 17.32 16.20
C ALA A 97 7.22 17.50 17.21
N ALA A 98 6.68 16.42 17.78
CA ALA A 98 5.65 16.44 18.79
C ALA A 98 6.11 17.02 20.15
N ASN A 99 7.42 17.19 20.33
CA ASN A 99 7.91 17.76 21.58
C ASN A 99 7.56 19.26 21.66
N GLY A 100 6.87 19.67 22.74
CA GLY A 100 6.44 21.05 22.98
C GLY A 100 7.57 22.07 23.14
N THR A 101 8.83 21.63 23.24
CA THR A 101 9.99 22.53 23.30
C THR A 101 10.42 23.04 21.92
N ASN A 102 9.91 22.44 20.84
CA ASN A 102 10.28 22.82 19.48
C ASN A 102 9.45 24.03 19.02
N SER A 103 10.15 24.98 18.41
CA SER A 103 9.52 26.13 17.75
C SER A 103 8.90 25.69 16.40
N GLU A 104 8.03 26.52 15.83
CA GLU A 104 7.49 26.30 14.48
C GLU A 104 8.60 26.17 13.42
N SER A 105 9.68 26.94 13.57
CA SER A 105 10.87 26.86 12.71
C SER A 105 11.57 25.51 12.80
N ASP A 106 11.66 24.93 13.99
CA ASP A 106 12.29 23.63 14.21
C ASP A 106 11.44 22.51 13.59
N ARG A 107 10.11 22.58 13.77
CA ARG A 107 9.15 21.66 13.14
C ARG A 107 9.19 21.76 11.61
N THR A 108 9.34 22.97 11.07
CA THR A 108 9.51 23.15 9.62
C THR A 108 10.81 22.52 9.10
N ALA A 109 11.90 22.59 9.87
CA ALA A 109 13.14 21.90 9.52
C ALA A 109 12.97 20.37 9.52
N ILE A 110 12.27 19.83 10.51
CA ILE A 110 11.92 18.40 10.58
C ILE A 110 11.02 18.00 9.41
N GLN A 111 10.04 18.84 9.04
CA GLN A 111 9.17 18.61 7.88
C GLN A 111 9.97 18.45 6.60
N ASN A 112 10.98 19.28 6.38
CA ASN A 112 11.83 19.17 5.19
C ASN A 112 12.58 17.82 5.12
N GLU A 113 12.98 17.24 6.27
CA GLU A 113 13.59 15.91 6.31
C GLU A 113 12.56 14.82 5.99
N ILE A 114 11.35 14.91 6.53
CA ILE A 114 10.23 14.00 6.23
C ILE A 114 9.88 14.05 4.74
N ASP A 115 9.82 15.22 4.13
CA ASP A 115 9.53 15.39 2.70
C ASP A 115 10.62 14.71 1.82
N GLN A 116 11.89 14.79 2.22
CA GLN A 116 12.97 14.09 1.53
C GLN A 116 12.84 12.56 1.68
N LEU A 117 12.54 12.07 2.87
CA LEU A 117 12.31 10.64 3.11
C LEU A 117 11.10 10.12 2.31
N THR A 118 10.03 10.89 2.24
CA THR A 118 8.84 10.58 1.42
C THR A 118 9.19 10.49 -0.06
N THR A 119 9.99 11.44 -0.56
CA THR A 119 10.48 11.42 -1.94
C THR A 119 11.37 10.21 -2.21
N GLU A 120 12.20 9.81 -1.24
CA GLU A 120 13.07 8.64 -1.38
C GLU A 120 12.26 7.32 -1.35
N ILE A 121 11.22 7.24 -0.54
CA ILE A 121 10.27 6.10 -0.56
C ILE A 121 9.63 5.98 -1.94
N ASP A 122 9.16 7.07 -2.53
CA ASP A 122 8.61 7.08 -3.89
C ASP A 122 9.65 6.64 -4.91
N ARG A 123 10.90 7.11 -4.79
CA ARG A 123 11.99 6.68 -5.67
C ARG A 123 12.24 5.17 -5.56
N VAL A 124 12.30 4.61 -4.36
CA VAL A 124 12.46 3.16 -4.15
C VAL A 124 11.31 2.40 -4.78
N SER A 125 10.08 2.84 -4.57
CA SER A 125 8.89 2.21 -5.16
C SER A 125 8.91 2.24 -6.68
N GLU A 126 9.36 3.34 -7.29
CA GLU A 126 9.41 3.52 -8.73
C GLU A 126 10.61 2.88 -9.42
N THR A 127 11.71 2.63 -8.71
CA THR A 127 12.93 2.07 -9.29
C THR A 127 13.11 0.58 -9.04
N THR A 128 12.44 0.01 -8.04
CA THR A 128 12.54 -1.42 -7.74
C THR A 128 11.82 -2.26 -8.78
N LYS A 129 12.60 -2.91 -9.63
CA LYS A 129 12.07 -3.76 -10.71
C LYS A 129 12.80 -5.10 -10.77
N PHE A 130 12.11 -6.11 -11.23
CA PHE A 130 12.63 -7.41 -11.58
C PHE A 130 12.19 -7.74 -13.01
N ASN A 131 13.14 -7.96 -13.91
CA ASN A 131 12.87 -8.24 -15.33
C ASN A 131 11.78 -7.30 -15.94
N GLU A 132 12.01 -5.99 -15.85
CA GLU A 132 11.13 -4.91 -16.36
C GLU A 132 9.80 -4.73 -15.60
N THR A 133 9.43 -5.64 -14.71
CA THR A 133 8.23 -5.50 -13.87
C THR A 133 8.56 -4.72 -12.60
N TYR A 134 7.86 -3.62 -12.37
CA TYR A 134 7.99 -2.84 -11.13
C TYR A 134 7.25 -3.55 -10.01
N LEU A 135 7.97 -3.93 -8.94
CA LEU A 135 7.43 -4.76 -7.89
C LEU A 135 6.61 -4.00 -6.86
N LEU A 136 6.97 -2.75 -6.56
CA LEU A 136 6.40 -1.97 -5.46
C LEU A 136 5.44 -0.86 -5.91
N LYS A 137 5.15 -0.77 -7.21
CA LYS A 137 4.31 0.29 -7.79
C LYS A 137 2.82 -0.04 -7.80
N GLY A 138 2.44 -1.25 -7.40
CA GLY A 138 1.05 -1.73 -7.51
C GLY A 138 0.69 -2.17 -8.93
N ASP A 139 -0.61 -2.30 -9.19
CA ASP A 139 -1.12 -2.72 -10.49
C ASP A 139 -1.01 -1.58 -11.52
N GLN A 140 -0.07 -1.74 -12.46
CA GLN A 140 0.17 -0.74 -13.50
C GLN A 140 -0.87 -0.74 -14.62
N ASP A 141 -1.62 -1.83 -14.74
CA ASP A 141 -2.65 -2.01 -15.76
C ASP A 141 -4.04 -1.58 -15.27
N ALA A 142 -4.16 -1.21 -13.99
CA ALA A 142 -5.41 -0.72 -13.44
C ALA A 142 -5.83 0.58 -14.16
N THR A 143 -6.97 0.51 -14.82
CA THR A 143 -7.57 1.65 -15.53
C THR A 143 -8.05 2.77 -14.60
N GLN A 144 -8.10 2.50 -13.29
CA GLN A 144 -8.49 3.45 -12.27
C GLN A 144 -7.28 3.87 -11.43
N LYS A 145 -6.55 4.85 -11.91
CA LYS A 145 -5.57 5.58 -11.13
C LYS A 145 -6.23 6.83 -10.54
N ALA A 146 -7.17 6.66 -9.63
CA ALA A 146 -7.65 7.81 -8.90
C ALA A 146 -6.62 8.13 -7.81
N SER A 147 -5.95 9.22 -7.99
CA SER A 147 -5.22 9.89 -6.93
C SER A 147 -5.96 11.19 -6.67
N PHE A 148 -6.49 11.39 -5.49
CA PHE A 148 -6.93 12.72 -5.14
C PHE A 148 -5.78 13.49 -4.50
N LYS A 149 -5.71 14.76 -4.88
CA LYS A 149 -4.75 15.68 -4.31
C LYS A 149 -5.37 16.29 -3.07
N TYR A 150 -4.67 16.21 -2.00
CA TYR A 150 -4.78 17.18 -0.94
C TYR A 150 -4.07 18.46 -1.37
N GLY A 151 -4.75 19.55 -1.58
CA GLY A 151 -4.11 20.85 -1.75
C GLY A 151 -3.52 21.29 -0.42
N THR A 152 -2.32 21.80 -0.37
CA THR A 152 -1.94 22.63 0.78
C THR A 152 -3.06 23.62 0.98
N ASN A 153 -3.65 23.61 2.16
CA ASN A 153 -4.86 24.32 2.51
C ASN A 153 -4.69 25.84 2.32
N GLN A 154 -4.69 26.29 1.07
CA GLN A 154 -4.54 27.70 0.73
C GLN A 154 -5.86 28.45 0.68
N ASN A 155 -7.00 27.73 0.76
CA ASN A 155 -8.32 28.29 0.57
C ASN A 155 -9.35 27.90 1.62
N ALA A 156 -8.98 27.22 2.71
CA ALA A 156 -9.86 27.31 3.86
C ALA A 156 -9.99 28.79 4.16
N ALA A 157 -11.10 29.37 3.80
CA ALA A 157 -11.34 30.79 4.01
C ALA A 157 -11.02 31.07 5.46
N ALA A 158 -10.01 31.89 5.69
CA ALA A 158 -9.71 32.37 7.03
C ALA A 158 -11.05 32.80 7.62
N ALA A 159 -11.41 32.17 8.74
CA ALA A 159 -12.71 32.44 9.33
C ALA A 159 -12.81 33.95 9.52
N THR A 160 -13.66 34.58 8.75
CA THR A 160 -13.79 36.02 8.76
C THR A 160 -14.79 36.39 9.83
N ILE A 161 -14.30 36.97 10.89
CA ILE A 161 -15.13 37.63 11.88
C ILE A 161 -15.39 39.05 11.36
N ASN A 162 -16.64 39.45 11.20
CA ASN A 162 -16.93 40.83 10.89
C ASN A 162 -16.62 41.72 12.12
N ALA A 163 -15.85 42.76 11.92
CA ALA A 163 -15.70 43.85 12.86
C ALA A 163 -17.05 44.54 13.04
N GLY A 164 -17.88 43.96 13.92
CA GLY A 164 -19.16 44.54 14.23
C GLY A 164 -20.27 43.49 14.26
N ALA A 165 -20.34 42.68 15.32
CA ALA A 165 -21.57 41.98 15.66
C ALA A 165 -22.51 42.94 16.32
N ASP A 166 -23.62 43.31 15.67
CA ASP A 166 -24.69 44.06 16.32
C ASP A 166 -25.55 43.07 17.11
N ILE A 167 -25.47 43.15 18.43
CA ILE A 167 -26.33 42.39 19.34
C ILE A 167 -27.46 43.32 19.74
N THR A 168 -28.71 42.93 19.53
CA THR A 168 -29.86 43.71 19.90
C THR A 168 -30.58 43.08 21.11
N GLY A 169 -30.64 43.76 22.22
CA GLY A 169 -31.38 43.35 23.41
C GLY A 169 -32.87 43.61 23.29
N ALA A 170 -33.67 43.01 24.21
CA ALA A 170 -35.13 43.14 24.26
C ALA A 170 -35.63 44.58 24.37
N ASN A 171 -34.81 45.48 24.91
CA ASN A 171 -35.13 46.88 25.07
C ASN A 171 -34.61 47.80 23.96
N GLY A 172 -34.20 47.23 22.83
CA GLY A 172 -33.65 47.98 21.70
C GLY A 172 -32.19 48.45 21.91
N LEU A 173 -31.53 47.97 22.97
CA LEU A 173 -30.12 48.21 23.19
C LEU A 173 -29.33 47.45 22.15
N LYS A 174 -28.47 48.15 21.42
CA LYS A 174 -27.56 47.56 20.45
C LYS A 174 -26.15 47.65 20.98
N ILE A 175 -25.46 46.52 21.00
CA ILE A 175 -24.04 46.44 21.35
C ILE A 175 -23.28 46.06 20.11
N LYS A 176 -22.35 46.88 19.68
CA LYS A 176 -21.45 46.65 18.57
C LYS A 176 -20.07 46.29 19.12
N PHE A 177 -19.56 45.11 18.74
CA PHE A 177 -18.23 44.68 19.08
C PHE A 177 -17.26 45.01 17.94
N GLU A 178 -16.12 45.60 18.28
CA GLU A 178 -15.01 45.86 17.37
C GLU A 178 -13.75 45.18 17.93
N PHE A 179 -13.16 44.26 17.18
CA PHE A 179 -11.97 43.55 17.62
C PHE A 179 -10.72 44.42 17.45
N GLU A 180 -9.83 44.38 18.44
CA GLU A 180 -8.56 45.10 18.40
C GLU A 180 -7.55 44.41 17.49
N ALA A 181 -6.94 45.15 16.55
CA ALA A 181 -6.02 44.58 15.55
C ALA A 181 -4.71 44.00 16.13
N THR A 182 -4.39 44.36 17.37
CA THR A 182 -3.17 43.93 18.08
C THR A 182 -3.41 42.82 19.09
N ALA A 183 -4.65 42.38 19.25
CA ALA A 183 -4.98 41.33 20.22
C ALA A 183 -4.68 39.94 19.67
N SER A 184 -4.46 38.99 20.59
CA SER A 184 -4.27 37.58 20.25
C SER A 184 -5.42 37.06 19.40
N GLN A 185 -5.11 36.42 18.28
CA GLN A 185 -6.09 35.85 17.37
C GLN A 185 -6.94 34.76 18.03
N ASP A 186 -6.31 33.93 18.87
CA ASP A 186 -7.00 32.86 19.57
C ASP A 186 -8.05 33.41 20.56
N SER A 187 -7.71 34.43 21.32
CA SER A 187 -8.65 35.08 22.23
C SER A 187 -9.80 35.75 21.49
N GLN A 188 -9.55 36.31 20.30
CA GLN A 188 -10.59 36.88 19.44
C GLN A 188 -11.52 35.82 18.87
N ASN A 189 -10.93 34.68 18.42
CA ASN A 189 -11.69 33.54 17.90
C ASN A 189 -12.58 32.93 19.00
N GLU A 190 -12.08 32.79 20.22
CA GLU A 190 -12.86 32.28 21.35
C GLU A 190 -14.02 33.21 21.69
N LEU A 191 -13.78 34.52 21.75
CA LEU A 191 -14.82 35.49 21.99
C LEU A 191 -15.89 35.48 20.89
N ALA A 192 -15.48 35.41 19.62
CA ALA A 192 -16.38 35.34 18.47
C ALA A 192 -17.22 34.08 18.45
N LYS A 193 -16.61 32.93 18.75
CA LYS A 193 -17.27 31.64 18.90
C LYS A 193 -18.31 31.68 20.03
N ALA A 194 -17.94 32.26 21.13
CA ALA A 194 -18.82 32.45 22.27
C ALA A 194 -20.03 33.35 21.95
N ILE A 195 -19.80 34.48 21.26
CA ILE A 195 -20.85 35.41 20.84
C ILE A 195 -21.81 34.76 19.83
N LYS A 196 -21.30 33.91 18.95
CA LYS A 196 -22.08 33.28 17.88
C LYS A 196 -22.94 32.12 18.37
N ASN A 197 -22.39 31.25 19.20
CA ASN A 197 -23.00 29.96 19.55
C ASN A 197 -23.83 30.01 20.83
N GLN A 198 -23.66 31.02 21.65
CA GLN A 198 -24.33 31.11 22.93
C GLN A 198 -24.90 32.51 23.10
N GLY A 199 -26.15 32.64 23.51
CA GLY A 199 -26.72 33.94 23.83
C GLY A 199 -25.83 34.67 24.84
N VAL A 200 -25.37 35.87 24.49
CA VAL A 200 -24.51 36.67 25.35
C VAL A 200 -25.41 37.43 26.32
N THR A 201 -25.25 37.13 27.60
CA THR A 201 -25.88 37.89 28.66
C THR A 201 -24.79 38.76 29.28
N VAL A 202 -24.92 40.07 29.11
CA VAL A 202 -24.06 41.04 29.82
C VAL A 202 -24.79 41.42 31.10
N ASP A 203 -24.32 40.89 32.21
CA ASP A 203 -24.88 41.25 33.53
C ASP A 203 -24.11 42.45 34.08
N PHE A 204 -24.71 43.62 34.00
CA PHE A 204 -24.20 44.85 34.61
C PHE A 204 -24.68 44.96 36.07
N ASN A 205 -24.53 43.93 36.85
CA ASN A 205 -24.88 44.02 38.27
C ASN A 205 -23.81 44.79 39.03
N SER A 206 -23.93 46.10 39.06
CA SER A 206 -23.06 46.97 39.82
C SER A 206 -23.72 47.48 41.07
N THR A 207 -23.19 47.14 42.21
CA THR A 207 -23.24 47.99 43.36
C THR A 207 -22.20 49.11 43.14
N PHE A 208 -22.67 50.23 42.62
CA PHE A 208 -21.86 51.40 42.36
C PHE A 208 -21.50 52.04 43.70
N ASP A 209 -20.27 52.06 44.13
CA ASP A 209 -19.78 52.69 45.35
C ASP A 209 -19.29 54.14 45.16
N GLY A 210 -19.67 54.77 44.07
CA GLY A 210 -19.45 56.21 43.85
C GLY A 210 -17.99 56.61 43.56
N LYS A 211 -17.08 55.69 43.33
CA LYS A 211 -15.70 55.98 42.91
C LYS A 211 -15.47 55.44 41.51
N ALA A 212 -15.61 56.34 40.57
CA ALA A 212 -15.41 56.10 39.16
C ALA A 212 -14.03 55.54 38.85
N ALA A 213 -14.01 54.81 37.84
CA ALA A 213 -12.90 54.22 37.08
C ALA A 213 -12.55 52.79 37.45
N HIS A 214 -12.81 51.89 36.51
CA HIS A 214 -12.42 50.48 36.46
C HIS A 214 -13.30 49.49 37.25
N SER A 215 -14.61 49.54 37.04
CA SER A 215 -15.47 48.39 37.39
C SER A 215 -15.27 47.30 36.36
N THR A 216 -14.64 46.21 36.76
CA THR A 216 -14.47 45.02 35.91
C THR A 216 -15.67 44.10 36.09
N TYR A 217 -16.35 43.77 35.03
CA TYR A 217 -17.50 42.86 35.02
C TYR A 217 -17.10 41.60 34.30
N LYS A 218 -17.67 40.46 34.66
CA LYS A 218 -17.51 39.25 33.91
C LYS A 218 -18.52 39.17 32.77
N LEU A 219 -18.05 38.85 31.58
CA LEU A 219 -18.94 38.54 30.45
C LEU A 219 -19.60 37.21 30.74
N LYS A 220 -20.91 37.18 30.91
CA LYS A 220 -21.66 35.93 31.05
C LYS A 220 -22.13 35.45 29.70
N LEU A 221 -21.86 34.18 29.40
CA LEU A 221 -22.29 33.50 28.20
C LEU A 221 -23.35 32.48 28.61
N ASN A 222 -24.57 32.65 28.10
CA ASN A 222 -25.71 31.81 28.45
C ASN A 222 -25.93 31.65 29.98
N GLY A 223 -25.71 32.74 30.70
CA GLY A 223 -25.89 32.79 32.17
C GLY A 223 -24.73 32.27 33.01
N ALA A 224 -23.68 31.72 32.41
CA ALA A 224 -22.46 31.28 33.07
C ALA A 224 -21.32 32.29 32.91
N ASP A 225 -20.49 32.44 33.93
CA ASP A 225 -19.30 33.30 33.86
C ASP A 225 -18.33 32.79 32.80
N SER A 226 -17.88 33.67 31.90
CA SER A 226 -16.85 33.39 30.92
C SER A 226 -15.44 33.77 31.42
N ASN A 227 -14.43 33.38 30.65
CA ASN A 227 -13.03 33.79 30.91
C ASN A 227 -12.75 35.25 30.50
N PHE A 228 -13.76 35.95 29.95
CA PHE A 228 -13.60 37.32 29.52
C PHE A 228 -14.17 38.31 30.57
N SER A 229 -13.47 39.41 30.75
CA SER A 229 -13.90 40.51 31.59
C SER A 229 -14.27 41.72 30.73
N ILE A 230 -15.26 42.50 31.20
CA ILE A 230 -15.68 43.76 30.60
C ILE A 230 -15.23 44.87 31.49
N VAL A 231 -14.50 45.83 30.94
CA VAL A 231 -14.03 47.02 31.65
C VAL A 231 -14.68 48.24 30.99
N ALA A 232 -15.38 49.08 31.80
CA ALA A 232 -15.97 50.30 31.28
C ALA A 232 -14.87 51.34 30.95
N ASP A 233 -14.91 51.90 29.73
CA ASP A 233 -14.04 53.03 29.37
C ASP A 233 -14.45 54.27 30.11
N ALA A 234 -13.61 54.71 31.03
CA ALA A 234 -13.84 55.89 31.85
C ALA A 234 -13.93 57.22 31.03
N ARG A 235 -13.58 57.20 29.77
CA ARG A 235 -13.50 58.40 28.89
C ARG A 235 -14.65 58.50 27.92
N THR A 236 -15.38 57.43 27.65
CA THR A 236 -16.44 57.41 26.64
C THR A 236 -17.64 56.63 27.15
N ALA A 237 -18.73 57.36 27.43
CA ALA A 237 -20.00 56.77 27.91
C ALA A 237 -20.50 55.73 26.85
N GLY A 238 -20.83 54.52 27.30
CA GLY A 238 -21.33 53.43 26.45
C GLY A 238 -20.26 52.65 25.67
N LYS A 239 -18.98 52.90 25.95
CA LYS A 239 -17.88 52.11 25.41
C LYS A 239 -17.28 51.23 26.50
N PHE A 240 -17.06 49.95 26.16
CA PHE A 240 -16.54 48.95 27.06
C PHE A 240 -15.37 48.24 26.38
N GLU A 241 -14.36 47.88 27.16
CA GLU A 241 -13.26 47.02 26.69
C GLU A 241 -13.49 45.60 27.16
N ILE A 242 -13.33 44.63 26.28
CA ILE A 242 -13.38 43.22 26.60
C ILE A 242 -11.95 42.73 26.69
N GLN A 243 -11.59 42.20 27.85
CA GLN A 243 -10.24 41.76 28.17
C GLN A 243 -10.21 40.22 28.38
N ASP A 244 -9.11 39.62 28.04
CA ASP A 244 -8.81 38.20 28.33
C ASP A 244 -8.38 38.03 29.81
N THR A 245 -8.02 36.79 30.18
CA THR A 245 -7.55 36.45 31.53
C THR A 245 -6.26 37.16 31.91
N ASP A 246 -5.48 37.58 30.93
CA ASP A 246 -4.20 38.26 31.11
C ASP A 246 -4.34 39.79 31.16
N GLY A 247 -5.56 40.28 30.98
CA GLY A 247 -5.88 41.72 31.03
C GLY A 247 -5.62 42.46 29.71
N ASN A 248 -5.39 41.73 28.60
CA ASN A 248 -5.21 42.33 27.29
C ASN A 248 -6.58 42.66 26.68
N THR A 249 -6.75 43.83 26.11
CA THR A 249 -7.98 44.21 25.41
C THR A 249 -8.06 43.47 24.07
N ILE A 250 -9.05 42.60 23.92
CA ILE A 250 -9.30 41.81 22.73
C ILE A 250 -10.33 42.47 21.80
N ALA A 251 -11.31 43.14 22.38
CA ALA A 251 -12.33 43.82 21.60
C ALA A 251 -12.87 45.03 22.37
N THR A 252 -13.44 45.98 21.67
CA THR A 252 -14.23 47.05 22.25
C THR A 252 -15.69 46.82 21.92
N ALA A 253 -16.56 47.11 22.88
CA ALA A 253 -17.99 47.04 22.70
C ALA A 253 -18.58 48.43 22.87
N THR A 254 -19.44 48.88 21.95
CA THR A 254 -20.12 50.14 22.01
C THR A 254 -21.62 49.90 22.12
N ALA A 255 -22.24 50.37 23.18
CA ALA A 255 -23.68 50.33 23.38
C ALA A 255 -24.37 51.56 22.76
N SER A 256 -25.41 51.34 21.97
CA SER A 256 -26.20 52.39 21.35
C SER A 256 -27.68 52.01 21.36
N GLY A 257 -28.57 52.97 21.61
CA GLY A 257 -30.04 52.74 21.66
C GLY A 257 -30.49 52.24 23.02
N GLY A 258 -31.78 52.16 23.22
CA GLY A 258 -32.41 51.88 24.50
C GLY A 258 -32.64 53.18 25.31
N THR A 259 -33.35 53.06 26.38
CA THR A 259 -33.50 54.20 27.39
C THR A 259 -32.17 54.30 28.16
N ALA A 260 -31.08 54.64 27.44
CA ALA A 260 -29.85 54.99 28.11
C ALA A 260 -30.11 56.23 29.00
N ALA A 261 -29.86 56.06 30.26
CA ALA A 261 -29.84 57.21 31.12
C ALA A 261 -28.81 58.21 30.57
N THR A 262 -29.21 59.39 30.27
CA THR A 262 -28.39 60.49 29.75
C THR A 262 -27.33 60.98 30.72
N ASP A 263 -27.09 60.23 31.77
CA ASP A 263 -26.15 60.61 32.82
C ASP A 263 -24.97 59.56 32.78
N ALA A 264 -23.81 60.11 32.52
CA ALA A 264 -22.54 59.28 32.44
C ALA A 264 -22.18 58.58 33.76
N ALA A 265 -23.03 58.74 34.78
CA ALA A 265 -22.84 58.17 36.12
C ALA A 265 -23.88 57.11 36.52
N ALA A 266 -24.87 56.81 35.69
CA ALA A 266 -25.89 55.85 36.08
C ALA A 266 -25.58 54.47 35.47
N PRO A 267 -25.44 53.41 36.28
CA PRO A 267 -25.27 52.06 35.77
C PRO A 267 -26.53 51.65 35.02
N VAL A 268 -26.36 51.10 33.85
CA VAL A 268 -27.42 50.38 33.14
C VAL A 268 -27.71 49.12 33.93
N SER A 269 -28.72 49.19 34.82
CA SER A 269 -29.19 48.05 35.58
C SER A 269 -30.29 47.36 34.77
N THR A 270 -29.95 46.48 33.87
CA THR A 270 -30.93 45.54 33.35
C THR A 270 -30.17 44.26 32.99
N SER A 271 -30.61 43.17 33.58
CA SER A 271 -30.28 41.82 33.13
C SER A 271 -30.98 41.58 31.78
N ASP A 272 -30.49 42.22 30.73
CA ASP A 272 -31.02 42.02 29.39
C ASP A 272 -30.30 40.80 28.78
N ASN A 273 -31.05 39.74 28.55
CA ASN A 273 -30.61 38.63 27.71
C ASN A 273 -30.46 39.17 26.30
N ILE A 274 -29.23 39.46 25.92
CA ILE A 274 -28.90 39.87 24.57
C ILE A 274 -28.72 38.60 23.73
N THR A 275 -29.73 38.32 22.92
CA THR A 275 -29.65 37.19 21.98
C THR A 275 -28.90 37.63 20.73
N ALA A 276 -27.78 36.99 20.42
CA ALA A 276 -27.05 37.28 19.21
C ALA A 276 -27.89 36.94 17.97
N THR A 277 -28.34 37.95 17.26
CA THR A 277 -28.89 37.78 15.92
C THR A 277 -27.74 37.78 14.93
N LYS A 278 -27.54 36.63 14.32
CA LYS A 278 -26.66 36.32 13.16
C LYS A 278 -25.66 37.43 12.81
N ALA A 279 -24.45 37.31 13.32
CA ALA A 279 -23.36 38.20 13.00
C ALA A 279 -23.02 38.05 11.48
N THR A 280 -23.05 39.18 10.78
CA THR A 280 -22.59 39.24 9.40
C THR A 280 -21.11 39.57 9.41
N ALA A 281 -20.37 38.71 8.94
CA ALA A 281 -18.92 38.49 8.90
C ALA A 281 -17.97 39.68 8.68
N ALA A 282 -16.86 39.85 9.37
CA ALA A 282 -15.74 40.70 9.05
C ALA A 282 -14.41 40.06 9.25
N LYS A 283 -13.54 40.55 8.47
CA LYS A 283 -12.25 40.01 8.11
C LYS A 283 -11.29 40.02 9.27
N VAL A 284 -10.62 38.90 9.50
CA VAL A 284 -9.42 38.88 10.31
C VAL A 284 -8.33 38.02 9.68
N ALA A 285 -7.19 38.53 9.87
CA ALA A 285 -5.82 38.14 9.66
C ALA A 285 -5.53 36.66 9.28
N THR A 286 -4.69 36.58 8.39
CA THR A 286 -3.74 35.59 7.85
C THR A 286 -3.24 34.50 8.81
N GLU A 287 -4.07 33.79 9.53
CA GLU A 287 -3.71 32.49 10.05
C GLU A 287 -4.13 31.40 9.07
N LYS A 288 -3.29 30.37 8.95
CA LYS A 288 -3.62 29.17 8.17
C LYS A 288 -4.97 28.67 8.66
N ALA A 289 -5.91 28.47 7.78
CA ALA A 289 -7.20 27.94 8.13
C ALA A 289 -7.03 26.58 8.77
N ALA A 290 -7.67 26.37 9.89
CA ALA A 290 -7.71 25.11 10.59
C ALA A 290 -9.13 24.58 10.63
N TYR A 291 -9.28 23.28 10.67
CA TYR A 291 -10.56 22.60 10.80
C TYR A 291 -10.70 22.07 12.23
N TYR A 292 -11.92 22.02 12.72
CA TYR A 292 -12.24 21.61 14.06
C TYR A 292 -13.35 20.57 14.08
N ASP A 293 -13.31 19.68 15.06
CA ASP A 293 -14.38 18.71 15.33
C ASP A 293 -15.57 19.37 16.06
N ARG A 294 -16.59 18.58 16.38
CA ARG A 294 -17.78 19.05 17.10
C ARG A 294 -17.45 19.58 18.51
N ASP A 295 -16.40 19.06 19.12
CA ASP A 295 -16.00 19.38 20.48
C ASP A 295 -15.04 20.59 20.54
N GLY A 296 -14.66 21.10 19.37
CA GLY A 296 -13.80 22.26 19.21
C GLY A 296 -12.30 21.90 19.21
N ASN A 297 -11.95 20.62 19.10
CA ASN A 297 -10.56 20.23 18.94
C ASN A 297 -10.13 20.40 17.49
N LYS A 298 -8.90 20.84 17.30
CA LYS A 298 -8.33 21.01 15.97
C LYS A 298 -8.11 19.65 15.32
N ILE A 299 -8.58 19.51 14.10
CA ILE A 299 -8.36 18.29 13.29
C ILE A 299 -7.00 18.44 12.61
N ALA A 300 -6.15 17.44 12.76
CA ALA A 300 -4.88 17.39 12.05
C ALA A 300 -5.10 17.35 10.54
N GLU A 301 -4.26 18.04 9.78
CA GLU A 301 -4.37 18.08 8.33
C GLU A 301 -4.28 16.67 7.72
N ASN A 302 -3.46 15.80 8.32
CA ASN A 302 -3.29 14.41 7.89
C ASN A 302 -4.53 13.54 8.11
N ALA A 303 -5.39 13.91 9.06
CA ALA A 303 -6.62 13.16 9.37
C ALA A 303 -7.80 13.54 8.45
N LEU A 304 -7.64 14.55 7.60
CA LEU A 304 -8.71 14.99 6.69
C LEU A 304 -8.97 14.00 5.56
N ASP A 305 -8.03 13.11 5.22
CA ASP A 305 -8.25 12.06 4.22
C ASP A 305 -9.28 11.02 4.65
N ASP A 306 -9.46 10.80 5.94
CA ASP A 306 -10.47 9.89 6.47
C ASP A 306 -11.91 10.37 6.19
N TYR A 307 -12.07 11.64 5.84
CA TYR A 307 -13.36 12.24 5.51
C TYR A 307 -13.81 11.98 4.07
N PHE A 308 -12.93 11.40 3.24
CA PHE A 308 -13.20 11.12 1.84
C PHE A 308 -13.13 9.63 1.53
N SER A 309 -13.86 9.26 0.49
CA SER A 309 -13.81 7.93 -0.11
C SER A 309 -13.77 8.06 -1.63
N ILE A 310 -13.42 6.99 -2.30
CA ILE A 310 -13.41 6.95 -3.75
C ILE A 310 -14.63 6.13 -4.18
N ASN A 311 -15.44 6.68 -5.08
CA ASN A 311 -16.59 6.01 -5.65
C ASN A 311 -16.15 4.97 -6.70
N ASN A 312 -17.13 4.20 -7.23
CA ASN A 312 -16.87 3.19 -8.25
C ASN A 312 -16.36 3.77 -9.59
N ASP A 313 -16.57 5.06 -9.81
CA ASP A 313 -16.13 5.76 -11.03
C ASP A 313 -14.71 6.35 -10.88
N GLY A 314 -14.11 6.21 -9.69
CA GLY A 314 -12.78 6.70 -9.38
C GLY A 314 -12.75 8.15 -8.88
N ASP A 315 -13.90 8.79 -8.67
CA ASP A 315 -13.97 10.15 -8.14
C ASP A 315 -13.87 10.16 -6.63
N VAL A 316 -13.21 11.17 -6.10
CA VAL A 316 -13.14 11.43 -4.67
C VAL A 316 -14.42 12.10 -4.21
N VAL A 317 -15.10 11.47 -3.28
CA VAL A 317 -16.35 11.95 -2.72
C VAL A 317 -16.27 11.98 -1.19
N LYS A 318 -16.96 12.92 -0.58
CA LYS A 318 -17.09 12.96 0.87
C LYS A 318 -17.81 11.68 1.36
N ARG A 319 -17.28 11.04 2.38
CA ARG A 319 -17.91 9.87 3.00
C ARG A 319 -19.28 10.24 3.57
N ILE A 320 -20.25 9.36 3.38
CA ILE A 320 -21.63 9.56 3.89
C ILE A 320 -21.65 9.62 5.42
N ASP A 321 -20.74 8.89 6.06
CA ASP A 321 -20.56 8.78 7.51
C ASP A 321 -19.48 9.71 8.05
N ALA A 322 -18.92 10.60 7.22
CA ALA A 322 -17.89 11.54 7.65
C ALA A 322 -18.44 12.48 8.74
N PRO A 323 -17.69 12.68 9.84
CA PRO A 323 -18.06 13.64 10.86
C PRO A 323 -18.21 15.06 10.29
N THR A 324 -19.04 15.87 10.92
CA THR A 324 -19.19 17.28 10.54
C THR A 324 -17.95 18.06 10.97
N VAL A 325 -17.38 18.81 10.05
CA VAL A 325 -16.21 19.67 10.28
C VAL A 325 -16.64 21.10 10.49
N TYR A 326 -15.94 21.80 11.35
CA TYR A 326 -16.20 23.18 11.72
C TYR A 326 -14.98 24.06 11.48
N ASP A 327 -15.22 25.34 11.19
CA ASP A 327 -14.17 26.36 11.22
C ASP A 327 -13.86 26.83 12.66
N ALA A 328 -12.85 27.66 12.82
CA ALA A 328 -12.49 28.24 14.13
C ALA A 328 -13.62 28.99 14.84
N LEU A 329 -14.66 29.37 14.10
CA LEU A 329 -15.84 30.06 14.63
C LEU A 329 -17.01 29.11 14.91
N GLY A 330 -16.83 27.79 14.68
CA GLY A 330 -17.90 26.81 14.86
C GLY A 330 -18.95 26.81 13.73
N ASN A 331 -18.64 27.37 12.55
CA ASN A 331 -19.47 27.19 11.38
C ASN A 331 -19.20 25.84 10.76
N VAL A 332 -20.25 25.18 10.29
CA VAL A 332 -20.08 23.95 9.50
C VAL A 332 -19.37 24.30 8.20
N VAL A 333 -18.28 23.59 7.94
CA VAL A 333 -17.52 23.69 6.70
C VAL A 333 -17.83 22.46 5.87
N ASP A 334 -18.16 22.68 4.59
CA ASP A 334 -18.24 21.59 3.63
C ASP A 334 -16.86 21.42 3.01
N LEU A 335 -16.25 20.27 3.30
CA LEU A 335 -14.92 19.95 2.77
C LEU A 335 -15.04 19.62 1.29
N ASP A 336 -14.37 20.39 0.44
CA ASP A 336 -14.23 20.08 -0.97
C ASP A 336 -12.96 19.20 -1.16
N PRO A 337 -13.06 18.03 -1.83
CA PRO A 337 -11.91 17.21 -2.14
C PRO A 337 -10.81 17.94 -2.92
N ASN A 338 -11.16 18.98 -3.66
CA ASN A 338 -10.21 19.77 -4.44
C ASN A 338 -9.43 20.80 -3.59
N GLU A 339 -9.91 21.08 -2.39
CA GLU A 339 -9.32 22.06 -1.47
C GLU A 339 -8.50 21.42 -0.36
N VAL A 340 -8.70 20.13 -0.12
CA VAL A 340 -8.00 19.35 0.91
C VAL A 340 -6.79 18.65 0.31
N ALA A 341 -5.66 18.71 1.00
CA ALA A 341 -4.38 18.26 0.46
C ALA A 341 -4.01 16.81 0.80
N GLY A 342 -3.65 16.00 -0.16
CA GLY A 342 -3.11 14.65 -0.05
C GLY A 342 -3.27 13.90 -1.35
N GLN A 343 -2.61 12.79 -1.50
CA GLN A 343 -2.82 11.91 -2.63
C GLN A 343 -2.89 10.48 -2.11
N LYS A 344 -4.01 9.83 -2.33
CA LYS A 344 -4.18 8.41 -2.01
C LYS A 344 -4.08 7.60 -3.29
N ASP A 345 -3.23 6.58 -3.26
CA ASP A 345 -3.13 5.63 -4.36
C ASP A 345 -4.20 4.55 -4.19
N ILE A 346 -5.03 4.38 -5.21
CA ILE A 346 -6.04 3.32 -5.27
C ILE A 346 -5.67 2.26 -6.31
N THR A 347 -4.45 2.29 -6.83
CA THR A 347 -3.97 1.20 -7.68
C THR A 347 -4.02 -0.10 -6.88
N GLY A 348 -4.63 -1.13 -7.46
CA GLY A 348 -4.70 -2.44 -6.82
C GLY A 348 -3.33 -3.07 -6.63
N SER A 349 -3.29 -4.22 -5.96
CA SER A 349 -2.07 -5.01 -5.78
C SER A 349 -1.55 -5.53 -7.12
N LEU A 350 -0.25 -5.46 -7.34
CA LEU A 350 0.42 -6.19 -8.41
C LEU A 350 0.20 -7.70 -8.19
N LYS A 351 -0.30 -8.39 -9.21
CA LYS A 351 -0.53 -9.84 -9.18
C LYS A 351 0.47 -10.55 -10.07
N LEU A 352 1.55 -11.02 -9.50
CA LEU A 352 2.55 -11.82 -10.20
C LEU A 352 2.16 -13.30 -10.12
N LYS A 353 1.85 -13.93 -11.26
CA LYS A 353 1.47 -15.33 -11.34
C LYS A 353 2.65 -16.17 -11.79
N LEU A 354 3.15 -17.04 -10.93
CA LEU A 354 4.21 -17.98 -11.21
C LEU A 354 3.61 -19.34 -11.59
N HIS A 355 4.02 -19.91 -12.71
CA HIS A 355 3.60 -21.24 -13.11
C HIS A 355 4.61 -22.28 -12.61
N VAL A 356 4.21 -23.05 -11.60
CA VAL A 356 5.06 -23.98 -10.84
C VAL A 356 4.60 -25.44 -11.00
N GLY A 357 4.21 -25.84 -12.21
CA GLY A 357 3.79 -27.19 -12.50
C GLY A 357 3.89 -27.53 -13.98
N ALA A 358 3.78 -28.83 -14.33
CA ALA A 358 3.91 -29.31 -15.70
C ALA A 358 2.63 -29.11 -16.54
N ASP A 359 1.48 -28.91 -15.92
CA ASP A 359 0.18 -28.87 -16.57
C ASP A 359 -0.48 -27.48 -16.46
N ALA A 360 -1.28 -27.09 -17.46
CA ALA A 360 -1.94 -25.79 -17.56
C ALA A 360 -3.18 -25.66 -16.64
N THR A 361 -3.07 -26.04 -15.37
CA THR A 361 -4.16 -25.92 -14.38
C THR A 361 -3.88 -24.76 -13.44
N SER A 362 -4.94 -24.14 -12.92
CA SER A 362 -4.84 -23.05 -11.93
C SER A 362 -4.14 -23.48 -10.64
N ASN A 363 -4.22 -24.76 -10.28
CA ASN A 363 -3.56 -25.33 -9.11
C ASN A 363 -2.02 -25.34 -9.23
N ASN A 364 -1.51 -25.26 -10.46
CA ASN A 364 -0.09 -25.16 -10.76
C ASN A 364 0.42 -23.72 -10.82
N GLN A 365 -0.36 -22.76 -10.28
CA GLN A 365 0.01 -21.36 -10.22
C GLN A 365 0.09 -20.87 -8.77
N ILE A 366 1.16 -20.17 -8.46
CA ILE A 366 1.31 -19.42 -7.21
C ILE A 366 1.20 -17.95 -7.56
N THR A 367 0.25 -17.25 -6.94
CA THR A 367 0.08 -15.81 -7.12
C THR A 367 0.74 -15.08 -5.96
N ILE A 368 1.60 -14.13 -6.28
CA ILE A 368 2.19 -13.18 -5.35
C ILE A 368 1.41 -11.88 -5.51
N ASN A 369 0.87 -11.36 -4.41
CA ASN A 369 0.22 -10.05 -4.38
C ASN A 369 1.17 -9.08 -3.69
N ILE A 370 1.46 -7.97 -4.35
CA ILE A 370 2.30 -6.91 -3.81
C ILE A 370 1.52 -5.60 -3.94
N ASP A 371 1.21 -4.99 -2.82
CA ASP A 371 0.51 -3.72 -2.77
C ASP A 371 1.43 -2.57 -3.19
N SER A 372 0.83 -1.44 -3.57
CA SER A 372 1.61 -0.22 -3.83
C SER A 372 2.28 0.25 -2.54
N MET A 373 3.61 0.36 -2.57
CA MET A 373 4.45 0.83 -1.46
C MET A 373 5.00 2.23 -1.72
N SER A 374 4.34 2.99 -2.59
CA SER A 374 4.58 4.42 -2.76
C SER A 374 4.11 5.19 -1.53
N SER A 375 4.53 6.44 -1.38
CA SER A 375 4.04 7.33 -0.33
C SER A 375 2.51 7.44 -0.31
N LYS A 376 1.89 7.37 -1.48
CA LYS A 376 0.44 7.37 -1.67
C LYS A 376 -0.21 6.06 -1.22
N GLY A 377 0.39 4.91 -1.56
CA GLY A 377 -0.11 3.59 -1.17
C GLY A 377 0.02 3.35 0.33
N LEU A 378 1.07 3.86 0.93
CA LEU A 378 1.29 3.84 2.36
C LEU A 378 0.39 4.82 3.11
N GLY A 379 -0.07 5.91 2.47
CA GLY A 379 -0.88 6.95 3.08
C GLY A 379 -0.05 8.03 3.78
N ILE A 380 1.23 8.16 3.45
CA ILE A 380 2.13 9.17 4.02
C ILE A 380 2.39 10.35 3.07
N ASN A 381 1.74 10.37 1.92
CA ASN A 381 1.92 11.46 0.98
C ASN A 381 1.24 12.72 1.50
N GLY A 382 2.00 13.81 1.60
CA GLY A 382 1.53 15.06 2.19
C GLY A 382 1.48 15.06 3.72
N LEU A 383 2.14 14.10 4.37
CA LEU A 383 2.25 14.02 5.82
C LEU A 383 2.88 15.30 6.39
N ARG A 384 2.21 15.89 7.40
CA ARG A 384 2.63 17.14 8.03
C ARG A 384 2.97 16.91 9.49
N VAL A 385 4.11 17.47 9.91
CA VAL A 385 4.53 17.55 11.30
C VAL A 385 4.78 19.00 11.73
N ASP A 386 4.75 19.92 10.77
CA ASP A 386 4.87 21.36 11.00
C ASP A 386 3.54 21.94 11.49
N GLY A 387 3.60 23.11 12.05
CA GLY A 387 2.45 23.83 12.58
C GLY A 387 2.77 24.58 13.86
N ALA A 388 1.85 25.40 14.31
CA ALA A 388 2.01 26.17 15.54
C ALA A 388 1.95 25.26 16.79
N ASP A 389 1.24 24.15 16.71
CA ASP A 389 1.05 23.17 17.77
C ASP A 389 1.59 21.77 17.37
N ASP A 390 1.45 20.79 18.25
CA ASP A 390 1.89 19.42 18.09
C ASP A 390 0.84 18.50 17.43
N THR A 391 -0.36 19.00 17.11
CA THR A 391 -1.49 18.21 16.61
C THR A 391 -1.13 17.43 15.33
N ASN A 392 -0.47 18.10 14.38
CA ASN A 392 -0.05 17.44 13.14
C ASN A 392 1.00 16.36 13.40
N ALA A 393 1.97 16.63 14.31
CA ALA A 393 3.03 15.69 14.64
C ALA A 393 2.49 14.45 15.37
N LEU A 394 1.54 14.60 16.29
CA LEU A 394 0.90 13.48 16.99
C LEU A 394 0.12 12.59 16.02
N ASN A 395 -0.67 13.17 15.12
CA ASN A 395 -1.37 12.40 14.10
C ASN A 395 -0.40 11.74 13.10
N ALA A 396 0.69 12.40 12.76
CA ALA A 396 1.73 11.84 11.89
C ALA A 396 2.35 10.56 12.48
N ILE A 397 2.54 10.50 13.80
CA ILE A 397 3.04 9.29 14.49
C ILE A 397 2.10 8.10 14.22
N ASP A 398 0.80 8.31 14.35
CA ASP A 398 -0.18 7.24 14.13
C ASP A 398 -0.22 6.81 12.66
N THR A 399 -0.23 7.75 11.73
CA THR A 399 -0.18 7.47 10.28
C THR A 399 1.08 6.70 9.87
N ILE A 400 2.25 7.10 10.38
CA ILE A 400 3.52 6.40 10.12
C ILE A 400 3.48 4.99 10.72
N LYS A 401 2.94 4.83 11.93
CA LYS A 401 2.80 3.52 12.57
C LYS A 401 1.92 2.57 11.75
N GLU A 402 0.82 3.06 11.21
CA GLU A 402 -0.03 2.27 10.29
C GLU A 402 0.71 1.88 9.02
N SER A 403 1.52 2.80 8.47
CA SER A 403 2.35 2.54 7.30
C SER A 403 3.44 1.50 7.57
N ILE A 404 4.08 1.55 8.73
CA ILE A 404 5.04 0.53 9.20
C ILE A 404 4.35 -0.84 9.30
N GLN A 405 3.11 -0.87 9.82
CA GLN A 405 2.34 -2.12 9.90
C GLN A 405 2.04 -2.68 8.51
N LYS A 406 1.61 -1.86 7.54
CA LYS A 406 1.37 -2.29 6.16
C LYS A 406 2.63 -2.89 5.51
N VAL A 407 3.78 -2.24 5.69
CA VAL A 407 5.06 -2.77 5.18
C VAL A 407 5.43 -4.09 5.87
N SER A 408 5.23 -4.20 7.17
CA SER A 408 5.48 -5.44 7.92
C SER A 408 4.58 -6.58 7.46
N ASP A 409 3.30 -6.32 7.25
CA ASP A 409 2.32 -7.30 6.77
C ASP A 409 2.69 -7.78 5.35
N GLN A 410 3.08 -6.85 4.47
CA GLN A 410 3.54 -7.18 3.12
C GLN A 410 4.81 -8.04 3.15
N ARG A 411 5.79 -7.71 3.98
CA ARG A 411 7.01 -8.52 4.16
C ARG A 411 6.69 -9.91 4.70
N SER A 412 5.78 -10.01 5.67
CA SER A 412 5.33 -11.31 6.21
C SER A 412 4.66 -12.16 5.12
N ALA A 413 3.81 -11.55 4.28
CA ALA A 413 3.17 -12.23 3.18
C ALA A 413 4.19 -12.73 2.13
N LEU A 414 5.19 -11.91 1.79
CA LEU A 414 6.27 -12.29 0.88
C LEU A 414 7.13 -13.44 1.46
N GLY A 415 7.49 -13.39 2.74
CA GLY A 415 8.20 -14.46 3.42
C GLY A 415 7.42 -15.78 3.44
N ALA A 416 6.10 -15.72 3.63
CA ALA A 416 5.25 -16.91 3.55
C ALA A 416 5.21 -17.50 2.12
N VAL A 417 5.21 -16.64 1.10
CA VAL A 417 5.28 -17.08 -0.30
C VAL A 417 6.65 -17.69 -0.61
N GLN A 418 7.74 -17.11 -0.13
CA GLN A 418 9.08 -17.67 -0.29
C GLN A 418 9.16 -19.10 0.28
N ASN A 419 8.75 -19.29 1.54
CA ASN A 419 8.70 -20.61 2.16
C ASN A 419 7.87 -21.61 1.34
N ARG A 420 6.73 -21.15 0.80
CA ARG A 420 5.88 -21.97 -0.04
C ARG A 420 6.58 -22.36 -1.36
N LEU A 421 7.31 -21.44 -1.98
CA LEU A 421 8.09 -21.72 -3.19
C LEU A 421 9.22 -22.72 -2.91
N GLU A 422 9.97 -22.58 -1.82
CA GLU A 422 11.02 -23.52 -1.39
C GLU A 422 10.48 -24.93 -1.19
N HIS A 423 9.34 -25.06 -0.51
CA HIS A 423 8.67 -26.36 -0.37
C HIS A 423 8.16 -26.91 -1.71
N THR A 424 7.72 -26.03 -2.61
CA THR A 424 7.30 -26.44 -3.96
C THR A 424 8.48 -26.96 -4.75
N ILE A 425 9.63 -26.29 -4.76
CA ILE A 425 10.86 -26.75 -5.40
C ILE A 425 11.24 -28.13 -4.87
N SER A 426 11.34 -28.30 -3.55
CA SER A 426 11.69 -29.58 -2.94
C SER A 426 10.72 -30.71 -3.35
N ASN A 427 9.42 -30.39 -3.49
CA ASN A 427 8.43 -31.36 -3.97
C ASN A 427 8.62 -31.69 -5.47
N LEU A 428 8.85 -30.66 -6.31
CA LEU A 428 9.10 -30.83 -7.74
C LEU A 428 10.33 -31.70 -7.98
N ASP A 429 11.43 -31.47 -7.29
CA ASP A 429 12.66 -32.23 -7.38
C ASP A 429 12.44 -33.71 -7.02
N ASN A 430 11.71 -33.99 -5.94
CA ASN A 430 11.33 -35.36 -5.57
C ASN A 430 10.49 -36.05 -6.67
N VAL A 431 9.53 -35.29 -7.27
CA VAL A 431 8.69 -35.83 -8.36
C VAL A 431 9.53 -36.09 -9.62
N VAL A 432 10.44 -35.17 -9.94
CA VAL A 432 11.40 -35.33 -11.07
C VAL A 432 12.27 -36.54 -10.86
N GLU A 433 12.89 -36.74 -9.69
CA GLU A 433 13.74 -37.90 -9.37
C GLU A 433 12.97 -39.20 -9.50
N ASN A 434 11.77 -39.28 -8.89
CA ASN A 434 10.95 -40.50 -8.97
C ASN A 434 10.48 -40.81 -10.41
N THR A 435 10.10 -39.75 -11.15
CA THR A 435 9.65 -39.92 -12.55
C THR A 435 10.81 -40.30 -13.46
N THR A 436 11.99 -39.73 -13.26
CA THR A 436 13.22 -40.08 -13.98
C THR A 436 13.62 -41.53 -13.69
N SER A 437 13.56 -41.96 -12.42
CA SER A 437 13.80 -43.34 -12.04
C SER A 437 12.80 -44.32 -12.68
N ALA A 438 11.54 -43.92 -12.80
CA ALA A 438 10.51 -44.72 -13.47
C ALA A 438 10.72 -44.77 -14.99
N GLU A 439 11.08 -43.63 -15.61
CA GLU A 439 11.40 -43.55 -17.04
C GLU A 439 12.61 -44.42 -17.40
N SER A 440 13.67 -44.35 -16.56
CA SER A 440 14.88 -45.18 -16.71
C SER A 440 14.53 -46.69 -16.73
N ARG A 441 13.70 -47.17 -15.81
CA ARG A 441 13.24 -48.56 -15.79
C ARG A 441 12.51 -48.98 -17.04
N ILE A 442 11.84 -48.07 -17.74
CA ILE A 442 11.11 -48.35 -18.97
C ILE A 442 12.04 -48.28 -20.16
N ARG A 443 12.89 -47.30 -20.26
CA ARG A 443 13.62 -46.95 -21.48
C ARG A 443 15.07 -47.39 -21.50
N ASP A 444 15.75 -47.38 -20.35
CA ASP A 444 17.17 -47.68 -20.29
C ASP A 444 17.43 -49.18 -20.41
N THR A 445 18.59 -49.54 -20.97
CA THR A 445 19.03 -50.92 -21.09
C THR A 445 19.94 -51.28 -19.93
N ASP A 446 19.85 -52.56 -19.48
CA ASP A 446 20.87 -53.12 -18.63
C ASP A 446 22.10 -53.42 -19.50
N MET A 447 23.14 -52.60 -19.35
CA MET A 447 24.37 -52.70 -20.16
C MET A 447 25.08 -54.02 -19.96
N ALA A 448 25.03 -54.62 -18.75
CA ALA A 448 25.69 -55.89 -18.46
C ALA A 448 24.98 -57.03 -19.18
N GLU A 449 23.66 -57.09 -19.11
CA GLU A 449 22.86 -58.09 -19.80
C GLU A 449 23.00 -57.97 -21.34
N GLU A 450 22.93 -56.73 -21.86
CA GLU A 450 23.00 -56.47 -23.28
C GLU A 450 24.43 -56.77 -23.86
N MET A 451 25.51 -56.56 -23.08
CA MET A 451 26.89 -57.00 -23.45
C MET A 451 27.00 -58.48 -23.53
N VAL A 452 26.36 -59.25 -22.65
CA VAL A 452 26.30 -60.73 -22.75
C VAL A 452 25.54 -61.12 -24.01
N ASN A 453 24.42 -60.53 -24.34
CA ASN A 453 23.64 -60.74 -25.53
C ASN A 453 24.45 -60.43 -26.83
N TYR A 454 25.19 -59.29 -26.81
CA TYR A 454 26.08 -58.91 -27.89
C TYR A 454 27.17 -59.92 -28.10
N SER A 455 27.89 -60.35 -27.06
CA SER A 455 28.95 -61.32 -27.10
C SER A 455 28.43 -62.67 -27.62
N LYS A 456 27.27 -63.15 -27.12
CA LYS A 456 26.57 -64.32 -27.58
C LYS A 456 26.26 -64.28 -29.09
N ASN A 457 25.67 -63.18 -29.55
CA ASN A 457 25.28 -63.00 -30.95
C ASN A 457 26.50 -62.88 -31.87
N ASN A 458 27.60 -62.30 -31.42
CA ASN A 458 28.86 -62.20 -32.13
C ASN A 458 29.48 -63.65 -32.37
N ILE A 459 29.52 -64.44 -31.29
CA ILE A 459 29.98 -65.83 -31.38
C ILE A 459 29.05 -66.59 -32.29
N LEU A 460 27.75 -66.49 -32.21
CA LEU A 460 26.78 -67.15 -33.08
C LEU A 460 26.90 -66.69 -34.54
N GLN A 461 27.25 -65.47 -34.84
CA GLN A 461 27.50 -64.94 -36.16
C GLN A 461 28.75 -65.63 -36.78
N GLN A 462 29.83 -65.65 -35.99
CA GLN A 462 31.09 -66.35 -36.44
C GLN A 462 30.86 -67.82 -36.67
N ALA A 463 30.14 -68.49 -35.76
CA ALA A 463 29.78 -69.91 -35.93
C ALA A 463 28.86 -70.10 -37.12
N GLY A 464 27.89 -69.26 -37.36
CA GLY A 464 26.97 -69.28 -38.47
C GLY A 464 27.68 -69.13 -39.84
N GLN A 465 28.66 -68.22 -39.90
CA GLN A 465 29.50 -68.03 -41.08
C GLN A 465 30.30 -69.30 -41.36
N SER A 466 30.91 -69.92 -40.35
CA SER A 466 31.67 -71.21 -40.50
C SER A 466 30.77 -72.35 -40.91
N MET A 467 29.57 -72.48 -40.35
CA MET A 467 28.60 -73.51 -40.75
C MET A 467 28.08 -73.29 -42.17
N LEU A 468 27.87 -72.04 -42.60
CA LEU A 468 27.51 -71.76 -44.00
C LEU A 468 28.62 -72.15 -44.96
N ALA A 469 29.89 -71.87 -44.65
CA ALA A 469 31.02 -72.27 -45.42
C ALA A 469 31.13 -73.83 -45.52
N GLN A 470 30.94 -74.52 -44.39
CA GLN A 470 30.95 -75.97 -44.34
C GLN A 470 29.80 -76.60 -45.14
N ALA A 471 28.58 -76.05 -45.07
CA ALA A 471 27.42 -76.49 -45.81
C ALA A 471 27.60 -76.35 -47.35
N ASN A 472 28.30 -75.27 -47.77
CA ASN A 472 28.65 -75.05 -49.16
C ASN A 472 29.73 -75.99 -49.62
N GLN A 473 30.75 -76.29 -48.81
CA GLN A 473 31.81 -77.24 -49.13
C GLN A 473 31.31 -78.70 -49.22
N ALA A 474 30.39 -79.12 -48.36
CA ALA A 474 29.77 -80.44 -48.38
C ALA A 474 29.05 -80.69 -49.72
N ASN A 475 28.40 -79.79 -50.32
CA ASN A 475 27.78 -79.93 -51.63
C ASN A 475 28.78 -79.93 -52.78
N GLN A 476 29.86 -79.15 -52.67
CA GLN A 476 30.93 -79.15 -53.64
C GLN A 476 31.68 -80.52 -53.65
N GLY A 477 31.92 -81.12 -52.46
CA GLY A 477 32.50 -82.43 -52.31
C GLY A 477 31.65 -83.56 -52.96
N VAL A 478 30.30 -83.43 -52.84
CA VAL A 478 29.42 -84.39 -53.53
C VAL A 478 29.41 -84.19 -55.05
N LEU A 479 29.50 -82.91 -55.52
CA LEU A 479 29.59 -82.62 -56.97
C LEU A 479 30.91 -83.18 -57.60
N SER A 480 32.02 -83.09 -56.85
CA SER A 480 33.33 -83.61 -57.28
C SER A 480 33.43 -85.14 -57.30
N LEU A 481 32.56 -85.85 -56.56
CA LEU A 481 32.43 -87.32 -56.59
C LEU A 481 31.51 -87.80 -57.72
N LEU A 482 30.74 -86.93 -58.34
CA LEU A 482 29.81 -87.20 -59.43
C LEU A 482 30.38 -86.80 -60.82
N GLN A 483 31.56 -86.18 -60.89
CA GLN A 483 32.34 -85.89 -62.05
C GLN A 483 33.47 -86.92 -62.17
#